data_b8ec462c4121071556f68dcb9046a915
#
_entry.id   b8ec462c4121071556f68dcb9046a915
#
_cell.length_a   1.000
_cell.length_b   1.000
_cell.length_c   1.000
_cell.angle_alpha   90.00
_cell.angle_beta   90.00
_cell.angle_gamma   90.00
#
_symmetry.space_group_name_H-M   'P 1'
#
loop_
_entity.id
_entity.type
_entity.pdbx_description
1 polymer ?
#
loop_
_entity_poly.entity_id
_entity_poly.type
_entity_poly.pdbx_seq_one_letter_code
_entity_poly.pdbx_strand_id
1 'polypeptide(L)'
;MGQAALNILPVTAQLLVEGGDKRIKLDPLRGVNRYGCGPTPDPNLLDYSSATASVISTTAFAAANRLRERLEQDMRYLTPDAIYERELARMRRELLALCELGDLPEPDIVFAASGTDLHRIAAQLTQAATDRPALVLMVDETETGSGIRAAITETSPGIQVAAVALRKADGLPRSAAEIDAHFTELALQAHAAGRHVLLIQADISKTGMIAPSYGCTAALQQALDSQLDVLVDACQFRIAPATLRACLARGYSVALTGSKFVGGPSFSSALIIPAGTAGQFRQRPFPRKLANFSAAADWPDCWPVREVLERSWNFGLLLRWDAALSELRAFRSLHDVDVTRFLQTFARAMQARLSGNPAYSVVAVPGLDRSALLEKPGWDQVQTIFPFQLYRATDSGRQVLNAEQTLQVYRDLPTAALHCQLGQPVNYSAERNALRLCLSARLVVQAVANDGKDANRIITQALTVLDQAARLANLT
;
A
#
# COMPACT_ATOMS: atom_id res chain seq x y z
N MET A 1 -25.48 23.24 -37.51
CA MET A 1 -25.20 23.41 -36.07
C MET A 1 -25.46 22.06 -35.41
N GLY A 2 -24.42 21.23 -35.32
CA GLY A 2 -24.50 19.94 -34.62
C GLY A 2 -24.57 20.22 -33.10
N GLN A 3 -25.59 19.70 -32.44
CA GLN A 3 -25.61 19.60 -30.98
C GLN A 3 -24.38 18.83 -30.56
N ALA A 4 -23.38 19.53 -29.95
CA ALA A 4 -22.37 18.87 -29.20
C ALA A 4 -23.08 18.11 -28.06
N ALA A 5 -23.12 16.78 -28.13
CA ALA A 5 -23.56 15.97 -27.02
C ALA A 5 -22.71 16.43 -25.82
N LEU A 6 -23.38 16.98 -24.82
CA LEU A 6 -22.74 17.30 -23.55
C LEU A 6 -22.12 16.01 -23.05
N ASN A 7 -20.79 15.91 -23.07
CA ASN A 7 -20.06 14.78 -22.49
C ASN A 7 -20.21 14.86 -20.96
N ILE A 8 -21.33 14.34 -20.46
CA ILE A 8 -21.62 14.28 -19.02
C ILE A 8 -20.79 13.13 -18.45
N LEU A 9 -19.89 13.45 -17.52
CA LEU A 9 -19.15 12.41 -16.80
C LEU A 9 -20.08 11.61 -15.89
N PRO A 10 -19.84 10.30 -15.74
CA PRO A 10 -20.51 9.51 -14.72
C PRO A 10 -20.41 10.15 -13.33
N VAL A 11 -21.34 9.82 -12.45
CA VAL A 11 -21.30 10.30 -11.06
C VAL A 11 -20.03 9.85 -10.35
N THR A 12 -19.60 10.62 -9.35
CA THR A 12 -18.35 10.38 -8.62
C THR A 12 -18.23 8.94 -8.12
N ALA A 13 -19.31 8.39 -7.53
CA ALA A 13 -19.30 7.02 -7.02
C ALA A 13 -19.03 5.97 -8.11
N GLN A 14 -19.53 6.18 -9.33
CA GLN A 14 -19.28 5.30 -10.47
C GLN A 14 -17.84 5.42 -10.95
N LEU A 15 -17.30 6.62 -11.14
CA LEU A 15 -15.91 6.83 -11.55
C LEU A 15 -14.92 6.26 -10.54
N LEU A 16 -15.20 6.31 -9.24
CA LEU A 16 -14.34 5.76 -8.20
C LEU A 16 -14.13 4.24 -8.29
N VAL A 17 -15.02 3.51 -9.00
CA VAL A 17 -14.93 2.05 -9.21
C VAL A 17 -14.63 1.66 -10.65
N GLU A 18 -14.21 2.61 -11.49
CA GLU A 18 -13.77 2.41 -12.87
C GLU A 18 -12.25 2.51 -13.00
N GLY A 19 -11.70 1.99 -14.09
CA GLY A 19 -10.26 2.10 -14.41
C GLY A 19 -9.33 1.33 -13.47
N GLY A 20 -9.77 0.20 -12.95
CA GLY A 20 -9.01 -0.80 -12.22
C GLY A 20 -9.30 -2.20 -12.75
N ASP A 21 -8.75 -3.22 -12.11
CA ASP A 21 -9.01 -4.62 -12.45
C ASP A 21 -10.30 -5.15 -11.77
N LYS A 22 -10.56 -6.48 -11.91
CA LYS A 22 -11.76 -7.12 -11.34
C LYS A 22 -11.94 -6.92 -9.82
N ARG A 23 -10.89 -6.56 -9.08
CA ARG A 23 -10.93 -6.35 -7.63
C ARG A 23 -11.66 -5.07 -7.23
N ILE A 24 -11.76 -4.07 -8.13
CA ILE A 24 -12.47 -2.80 -7.86
C ILE A 24 -13.98 -2.92 -8.13
N LYS A 25 -14.40 -3.92 -8.94
CA LYS A 25 -15.80 -4.10 -9.30
C LYS A 25 -16.64 -4.41 -8.07
N LEU A 26 -17.80 -3.79 -7.99
CA LEU A 26 -18.75 -4.00 -6.90
C LEU A 26 -19.48 -5.33 -7.06
N ASP A 27 -19.68 -6.02 -5.95
CA ASP A 27 -20.65 -7.09 -5.83
C ASP A 27 -22.07 -6.49 -5.99
N PRO A 28 -22.89 -6.97 -6.92
CA PRO A 28 -24.19 -6.37 -7.20
C PRO A 28 -25.18 -6.43 -6.02
N LEU A 29 -25.04 -7.43 -5.14
CA LEU A 29 -25.93 -7.62 -4.00
C LEU A 29 -25.48 -6.82 -2.78
N ARG A 30 -24.17 -6.66 -2.59
CA ARG A 30 -23.58 -6.03 -1.41
C ARG A 30 -23.18 -4.56 -1.62
N GLY A 31 -23.06 -4.10 -2.87
CA GLY A 31 -22.62 -2.75 -3.20
C GLY A 31 -21.16 -2.43 -2.80
N VAL A 32 -20.34 -3.46 -2.50
CA VAL A 32 -18.95 -3.31 -2.09
C VAL A 32 -18.01 -4.10 -3.01
N ASN A 33 -16.76 -3.66 -3.09
CA ASN A 33 -15.74 -4.36 -3.86
C ASN A 33 -15.18 -5.58 -3.10
N ARG A 34 -14.20 -6.28 -3.69
CA ARG A 34 -13.54 -7.46 -3.08
C ARG A 34 -13.00 -7.18 -1.66
N TYR A 35 -12.70 -5.94 -1.32
CA TYR A 35 -12.14 -5.52 -0.03
C TYR A 35 -13.20 -5.08 0.99
N GLY A 36 -14.47 -5.16 0.64
CA GLY A 36 -15.57 -4.73 1.49
C GLY A 36 -15.81 -3.22 1.50
N CYS A 37 -15.23 -2.49 0.53
CA CYS A 37 -15.37 -1.04 0.44
C CYS A 37 -16.38 -0.65 -0.64
N GLY A 38 -17.36 0.20 -0.29
CA GLY A 38 -18.24 0.87 -1.22
C GLY A 38 -17.62 2.13 -1.82
N PRO A 39 -18.25 2.70 -2.86
CA PRO A 39 -17.76 3.91 -3.53
C PRO A 39 -18.22 5.22 -2.85
N THR A 40 -19.02 5.13 -1.80
CA THR A 40 -19.58 6.27 -1.06
C THR A 40 -19.12 6.26 0.39
N PRO A 41 -19.10 7.43 1.06
CA PRO A 41 -18.79 7.50 2.48
C PRO A 41 -19.78 6.72 3.33
N ASP A 42 -19.27 6.14 4.41
CA ASP A 42 -20.06 5.57 5.49
C ASP A 42 -19.58 6.18 6.83
N PRO A 43 -20.21 7.29 7.27
CA PRO A 43 -19.77 8.02 8.46
C PRO A 43 -20.00 7.26 9.77
N ASN A 44 -20.83 6.21 9.77
CA ASN A 44 -21.11 5.40 10.94
C ASN A 44 -20.16 4.19 11.09
N LEU A 45 -19.37 3.90 10.06
CA LEU A 45 -18.43 2.78 10.08
C LEU A 45 -17.18 3.11 10.90
N LEU A 46 -16.91 2.29 11.92
CA LEU A 46 -15.61 2.30 12.60
C LEU A 46 -14.58 1.52 11.78
N ASP A 47 -13.84 2.23 10.94
CA ASP A 47 -12.93 1.62 9.95
C ASP A 47 -11.50 1.48 10.48
N TYR A 48 -11.12 0.25 10.86
CA TYR A 48 -9.76 -0.16 11.25
C TYR A 48 -9.15 -1.15 10.24
N SER A 49 -9.49 -1.01 8.95
CA SER A 49 -9.12 -1.95 7.87
C SER A 49 -7.93 -1.53 7.04
N SER A 50 -7.28 -0.43 7.33
CA SER A 50 -6.34 0.30 6.46
C SER A 50 -5.12 -0.48 5.93
N ALA A 51 -4.79 -1.68 6.45
CA ALA A 51 -3.76 -2.54 5.84
C ALA A 51 -4.27 -3.29 4.60
N THR A 52 -5.57 -3.31 4.36
CA THR A 52 -6.19 -3.89 3.16
C THR A 52 -6.65 -2.81 2.21
N ALA A 53 -7.60 -1.99 2.64
CA ALA A 53 -8.22 -0.89 1.94
C ALA A 53 -8.97 -0.04 2.96
N SER A 54 -9.45 1.14 2.57
CA SER A 54 -10.27 2.02 3.39
C SER A 54 -11.55 2.41 2.66
N VAL A 55 -12.64 2.59 3.39
CA VAL A 55 -13.85 3.24 2.87
C VAL A 55 -13.56 4.73 2.76
N ILE A 56 -13.95 5.36 1.64
CA ILE A 56 -13.72 6.78 1.41
C ILE A 56 -14.40 7.64 2.48
N SER A 57 -13.73 8.68 2.99
CA SER A 57 -14.34 9.63 3.92
C SER A 57 -15.26 10.63 3.22
N THR A 58 -16.14 11.27 3.97
CA THR A 58 -16.99 12.36 3.45
C THR A 58 -16.16 13.50 2.87
N THR A 59 -15.06 13.88 3.53
CA THR A 59 -14.16 14.95 3.06
C THR A 59 -13.44 14.56 1.77
N ALA A 60 -12.92 13.34 1.70
CA ALA A 60 -12.24 12.83 0.51
C ALA A 60 -13.21 12.64 -0.67
N PHE A 61 -14.44 12.18 -0.42
CA PHE A 61 -15.48 12.09 -1.44
C PHE A 61 -15.87 13.46 -1.98
N ALA A 62 -16.02 14.45 -1.10
CA ALA A 62 -16.29 15.83 -1.53
C ALA A 62 -15.13 16.42 -2.37
N ALA A 63 -13.88 16.10 -2.06
CA ALA A 63 -12.74 16.48 -2.89
C ALA A 63 -12.80 15.83 -4.28
N ALA A 64 -13.02 14.53 -4.36
CA ALA A 64 -13.20 13.81 -5.62
C ALA A 64 -14.38 14.36 -6.44
N ASN A 65 -15.50 14.70 -5.79
CA ASN A 65 -16.65 15.28 -6.47
C ASN A 65 -16.34 16.66 -7.08
N ARG A 66 -15.67 17.53 -6.33
CA ARG A 66 -15.21 18.82 -6.86
C ARG A 66 -14.25 18.67 -8.04
N LEU A 67 -13.37 17.67 -8.01
CA LEU A 67 -12.52 17.37 -9.17
C LEU A 67 -13.37 16.93 -10.35
N ARG A 68 -14.30 15.99 -10.17
CA ARG A 68 -15.20 15.54 -11.25
C ARG A 68 -15.92 16.71 -11.93
N GLU A 69 -16.46 17.65 -11.12
CA GLU A 69 -17.15 18.84 -11.64
C GLU A 69 -16.21 19.74 -12.46
N ARG A 70 -14.97 19.92 -12.03
CA ARG A 70 -13.95 20.66 -12.80
C ARG A 70 -13.62 19.93 -14.12
N LEU A 71 -13.39 18.61 -14.08
CA LEU A 71 -13.13 17.81 -15.28
C LEU A 71 -14.25 17.97 -16.32
N GLU A 72 -15.50 17.91 -15.86
CA GLU A 72 -16.69 18.07 -16.72
C GLU A 72 -16.77 19.48 -17.34
N GLN A 73 -16.40 20.52 -16.59
CA GLN A 73 -16.29 21.88 -17.11
C GLN A 73 -15.17 22.02 -18.13
N ASP A 74 -14.00 21.44 -17.84
CA ASP A 74 -12.82 21.51 -18.71
C ASP A 74 -13.02 20.77 -20.04
N MET A 75 -13.81 19.70 -20.07
CA MET A 75 -14.16 18.95 -21.29
C MET A 75 -14.91 19.79 -22.34
N ARG A 76 -15.36 20.99 -21.98
CA ARG A 76 -15.92 21.96 -22.94
C ARG A 76 -14.85 22.62 -23.81
N TYR A 77 -13.59 22.59 -23.37
CA TYR A 77 -12.49 23.36 -23.98
C TYR A 77 -11.26 22.51 -24.30
N LEU A 78 -11.10 21.38 -23.62
CA LEU A 78 -9.93 20.50 -23.72
C LEU A 78 -10.37 19.06 -24.01
N THR A 79 -9.47 18.31 -24.65
CA THR A 79 -9.67 16.87 -24.86
C THR A 79 -9.45 16.09 -23.55
N PRO A 80 -10.10 14.92 -23.37
CA PRO A 80 -9.96 14.14 -22.16
C PRO A 80 -8.51 13.75 -21.81
N ASP A 81 -7.70 13.44 -22.83
CA ASP A 81 -6.28 13.11 -22.66
C ASP A 81 -5.46 14.32 -22.18
N ALA A 82 -5.70 15.51 -22.72
CA ALA A 82 -5.04 16.75 -22.26
C ALA A 82 -5.42 17.10 -20.82
N ILE A 83 -6.68 16.91 -20.44
CA ILE A 83 -7.15 17.10 -19.06
C ILE A 83 -6.44 16.09 -18.12
N TYR A 84 -6.40 14.82 -18.52
CA TYR A 84 -5.80 13.75 -17.75
C TYR A 84 -4.30 14.00 -17.50
N GLU A 85 -3.57 14.38 -18.55
CA GLU A 85 -2.16 14.74 -18.48
C GLU A 85 -1.91 15.92 -17.52
N ARG A 86 -2.68 17.00 -17.65
CA ARG A 86 -2.58 18.18 -16.79
C ARG A 86 -2.83 17.82 -15.32
N GLU A 87 -3.86 17.04 -15.02
CA GLU A 87 -4.21 16.67 -13.66
C GLU A 87 -3.16 15.73 -13.04
N LEU A 88 -2.62 14.77 -13.80
CA LEU A 88 -1.52 13.93 -13.30
C LEU A 88 -0.25 14.74 -13.04
N ALA A 89 0.06 15.73 -13.89
CA ALA A 89 1.19 16.64 -13.64
C ALA A 89 0.97 17.46 -12.35
N ARG A 90 -0.26 17.93 -12.07
CA ARG A 90 -0.61 18.58 -10.81
C ARG A 90 -0.41 17.64 -9.62
N MET A 91 -0.92 16.41 -9.73
CA MET A 91 -0.83 15.40 -8.65
C MET A 91 0.61 14.98 -8.37
N ARG A 92 1.49 14.89 -9.39
CA ARG A 92 2.94 14.67 -9.21
C ARG A 92 3.55 15.75 -8.33
N ARG A 93 3.35 17.02 -8.69
CA ARG A 93 3.88 18.14 -7.90
C ARG A 93 3.36 18.14 -6.47
N GLU A 94 2.07 17.86 -6.29
CA GLU A 94 1.46 17.82 -4.96
C GLU A 94 2.00 16.65 -4.12
N LEU A 95 2.16 15.47 -4.71
CA LEU A 95 2.72 14.31 -4.02
C LEU A 95 4.19 14.54 -3.63
N LEU A 96 4.99 15.15 -4.51
CA LEU A 96 6.37 15.56 -4.20
C LEU A 96 6.41 16.52 -3.02
N ALA A 97 5.53 17.53 -2.99
CA ALA A 97 5.46 18.50 -1.91
C ALA A 97 5.04 17.84 -0.58
N LEU A 98 3.97 17.01 -0.58
CA LEU A 98 3.47 16.32 0.62
C LEU A 98 4.44 15.26 1.15
N CYS A 99 5.33 14.75 0.31
CA CYS A 99 6.41 13.85 0.69
C CYS A 99 7.74 14.57 0.98
N GLU A 100 7.76 15.91 0.95
CA GLU A 100 8.94 16.76 1.24
C GLU A 100 10.15 16.42 0.34
N LEU A 101 9.93 16.21 -0.95
CA LEU A 101 10.95 15.78 -1.91
C LEU A 101 11.52 16.91 -2.76
N GLY A 102 11.11 18.16 -2.53
CA GLY A 102 11.40 19.29 -3.42
C GLY A 102 12.87 19.76 -3.44
N ASP A 103 13.70 19.34 -2.50
CA ASP A 103 15.14 19.64 -2.42
C ASP A 103 16.04 18.48 -2.91
N LEU A 104 15.45 17.34 -3.29
CA LEU A 104 16.17 16.29 -4.00
C LEU A 104 16.25 16.60 -5.51
N PRO A 105 17.23 16.04 -6.24
CA PRO A 105 17.12 15.95 -7.69
C PRO A 105 15.75 15.36 -8.03
N GLU A 106 14.94 16.09 -8.82
CA GLU A 106 13.51 15.80 -9.00
C GLU A 106 13.28 14.34 -9.41
N PRO A 107 12.66 13.51 -8.55
CA PRO A 107 12.38 12.14 -8.88
C PRO A 107 11.17 12.04 -9.81
N ASP A 108 11.16 11.02 -10.66
CA ASP A 108 10.05 10.75 -11.55
C ASP A 108 8.93 10.00 -10.80
N ILE A 109 7.68 10.41 -11.01
CA ILE A 109 6.51 9.70 -10.45
C ILE A 109 5.70 9.09 -11.59
N VAL A 110 5.56 7.77 -11.57
CA VAL A 110 4.71 7.00 -12.47
C VAL A 110 3.45 6.57 -11.72
N PHE A 111 2.28 6.93 -12.22
CA PHE A 111 1.02 6.48 -11.64
C PHE A 111 0.59 5.14 -12.22
N ALA A 112 -0.09 4.34 -11.40
CA ALA A 112 -0.70 3.09 -11.83
C ALA A 112 -1.96 2.80 -11.02
N ALA A 113 -2.82 1.95 -11.55
CA ALA A 113 -4.06 1.58 -10.85
C ALA A 113 -3.76 0.85 -9.53
N SER A 114 -2.87 -0.13 -9.51
CA SER A 114 -2.62 -0.94 -8.31
C SER A 114 -1.14 -1.08 -7.96
N GLY A 115 -0.86 -1.39 -6.69
CA GLY A 115 0.49 -1.76 -6.25
C GLY A 115 1.06 -2.96 -7.03
N THR A 116 0.21 -3.90 -7.45
CA THR A 116 0.62 -5.03 -8.31
C THR A 116 1.18 -4.54 -9.65
N ASP A 117 0.58 -3.48 -10.22
CA ASP A 117 1.07 -2.91 -11.48
C ASP A 117 2.41 -2.19 -11.30
N LEU A 118 2.64 -1.56 -10.13
CA LEU A 118 3.96 -0.96 -9.82
C LEU A 118 5.07 -2.01 -9.82
N HIS A 119 4.81 -3.21 -9.28
CA HIS A 119 5.79 -4.30 -9.29
C HIS A 119 6.05 -4.82 -10.71
N ARG A 120 5.01 -4.89 -11.56
CA ARG A 120 5.17 -5.19 -13.00
C ARG A 120 6.04 -4.15 -13.69
N ILE A 121 5.75 -2.88 -13.47
CA ILE A 121 6.50 -1.75 -14.04
C ILE A 121 7.97 -1.85 -13.63
N ALA A 122 8.26 -1.98 -12.33
CA ALA A 122 9.63 -2.08 -11.84
C ALA A 122 10.37 -3.28 -12.46
N ALA A 123 9.76 -4.46 -12.47
CA ALA A 123 10.35 -5.66 -13.05
C ALA A 123 10.63 -5.52 -14.58
N GLN A 124 9.71 -4.88 -15.31
CA GLN A 124 9.88 -4.62 -16.75
C GLN A 124 10.99 -3.61 -17.01
N LEU A 125 11.08 -2.54 -16.21
CA LEU A 125 12.14 -1.54 -16.34
C LEU A 125 13.51 -2.15 -16.02
N THR A 126 13.63 -2.90 -14.93
CA THR A 126 14.85 -3.65 -14.58
C THR A 126 15.27 -4.60 -15.71
N GLN A 127 14.34 -5.41 -16.25
CA GLN A 127 14.67 -6.33 -17.34
C GLN A 127 15.09 -5.59 -18.62
N ALA A 128 14.48 -4.44 -18.92
CA ALA A 128 14.84 -3.65 -20.08
C ALA A 128 16.18 -2.90 -19.91
N ALA A 129 16.59 -2.64 -18.67
CA ALA A 129 17.83 -1.94 -18.37
C ALA A 129 19.09 -2.82 -18.57
N THR A 130 18.94 -4.13 -18.75
CA THR A 130 20.04 -5.08 -18.85
C THR A 130 19.82 -6.11 -19.95
N ASP A 131 20.92 -6.58 -20.58
CA ASP A 131 20.90 -7.71 -21.50
C ASP A 131 20.96 -9.07 -20.77
N ARG A 132 21.06 -9.05 -19.42
CA ARG A 132 21.13 -10.25 -18.58
C ARG A 132 19.73 -10.72 -18.18
N PRO A 133 19.52 -12.03 -17.97
CA PRO A 133 18.28 -12.49 -17.36
C PRO A 133 18.12 -11.92 -15.95
N ALA A 134 16.93 -11.44 -15.60
CA ALA A 134 16.69 -10.88 -14.27
C ALA A 134 16.15 -11.94 -13.29
N LEU A 135 16.53 -11.77 -12.00
CA LEU A 135 15.88 -12.41 -10.85
C LEU A 135 15.17 -11.33 -10.04
N VAL A 136 13.89 -11.51 -9.77
CA VAL A 136 13.16 -10.75 -8.75
C VAL A 136 13.25 -11.51 -7.43
N LEU A 137 13.79 -10.86 -6.41
CA LEU A 137 13.93 -11.41 -5.07
C LEU A 137 13.02 -10.65 -4.11
N MET A 138 12.08 -11.34 -3.45
CA MET A 138 11.03 -10.72 -2.65
C MET A 138 10.62 -11.58 -1.46
N VAL A 139 9.84 -11.02 -0.55
CA VAL A 139 9.18 -11.80 0.51
C VAL A 139 8.07 -12.70 -0.06
N ASP A 140 7.73 -13.77 0.63
CA ASP A 140 6.71 -14.71 0.18
C ASP A 140 5.28 -14.10 0.21
N GLU A 141 4.33 -14.81 -0.40
CA GLU A 141 2.95 -14.36 -0.58
C GLU A 141 2.16 -14.23 0.74
N THR A 142 2.64 -14.80 1.83
CA THR A 142 1.99 -14.65 3.13
C THR A 142 2.15 -13.23 3.67
N GLU A 143 3.25 -12.55 3.30
CA GLU A 143 3.59 -11.22 3.79
C GLU A 143 3.49 -10.10 2.73
N THR A 144 3.34 -10.43 1.43
CA THR A 144 3.11 -9.44 0.37
C THR A 144 1.82 -9.69 -0.42
N GLY A 145 1.53 -8.88 -1.44
CA GLY A 145 0.34 -9.02 -2.28
C GLY A 145 0.30 -10.38 -3.01
N SER A 146 -0.74 -11.18 -2.79
CA SER A 146 -0.86 -12.53 -3.36
C SER A 146 -0.81 -12.62 -4.89
N GLY A 147 -1.02 -11.51 -5.60
CA GLY A 147 -0.98 -11.46 -7.06
C GLY A 147 0.34 -10.94 -7.64
N ILE A 148 1.32 -10.53 -6.81
CA ILE A 148 2.55 -9.89 -7.31
C ILE A 148 3.41 -10.86 -8.10
N ARG A 149 3.68 -12.05 -7.55
CA ARG A 149 4.48 -13.08 -8.22
C ARG A 149 3.89 -13.46 -9.59
N ALA A 150 2.60 -13.80 -9.63
CA ALA A 150 1.90 -14.12 -10.86
C ALA A 150 1.96 -12.96 -11.87
N ALA A 151 1.73 -11.73 -11.40
CA ALA A 151 1.75 -10.55 -12.23
C ALA A 151 3.12 -10.31 -12.89
N ILE A 152 4.22 -10.52 -12.20
CA ILE A 152 5.58 -10.39 -12.72
C ILE A 152 5.85 -11.49 -13.76
N THR A 153 5.55 -12.75 -13.43
CA THR A 153 5.87 -13.90 -14.29
C THR A 153 5.04 -13.93 -15.57
N GLU A 154 3.75 -13.57 -15.52
CA GLU A 154 2.86 -13.49 -16.68
C GLU A 154 3.32 -12.45 -17.70
N THR A 155 3.82 -11.30 -17.21
CA THR A 155 4.24 -10.20 -18.07
C THR A 155 5.69 -10.34 -18.56
N SER A 156 6.50 -11.15 -17.90
CA SER A 156 7.94 -11.26 -18.14
C SER A 156 8.41 -12.71 -18.08
N PRO A 157 8.14 -13.55 -19.10
CA PRO A 157 8.47 -14.98 -19.08
C PRO A 157 9.97 -15.29 -18.86
N GLY A 158 10.86 -14.32 -19.09
CA GLY A 158 12.32 -14.46 -18.86
C GLY A 158 12.76 -14.12 -17.43
N ILE A 159 11.88 -13.53 -16.62
CA ILE A 159 12.18 -13.14 -15.23
C ILE A 159 11.91 -14.34 -14.32
N GLN A 160 12.89 -14.70 -13.50
CA GLN A 160 12.67 -15.62 -12.38
C GLN A 160 12.26 -14.85 -11.13
N VAL A 161 11.44 -15.47 -10.29
CA VAL A 161 11.03 -14.91 -9.00
C VAL A 161 11.38 -15.89 -7.88
N ALA A 162 12.25 -15.46 -6.97
CA ALA A 162 12.55 -16.16 -5.73
C ALA A 162 11.88 -15.45 -4.56
N ALA A 163 11.32 -16.21 -3.63
CA ALA A 163 10.60 -15.69 -2.48
C ALA A 163 11.17 -16.25 -1.18
N VAL A 164 11.33 -15.34 -0.19
CA VAL A 164 11.87 -15.67 1.13
C VAL A 164 10.75 -15.62 2.16
N ALA A 165 10.53 -16.73 2.86
CA ALA A 165 9.59 -16.81 3.97
C ALA A 165 10.10 -16.02 5.17
N LEU A 166 9.24 -15.15 5.74
CA LEU A 166 9.54 -14.37 6.93
C LEU A 166 9.22 -15.11 8.23
N ARG A 167 8.44 -16.18 8.13
CA ARG A 167 7.99 -16.95 9.28
C ARG A 167 8.37 -18.42 9.16
N LYS A 168 8.49 -19.06 10.31
CA LYS A 168 8.63 -20.52 10.46
C LYS A 168 7.27 -21.19 10.23
N ALA A 169 7.26 -22.51 10.09
CA ALA A 169 6.02 -23.28 9.90
C ALA A 169 5.02 -23.12 11.05
N ASP A 170 5.50 -22.89 12.28
CA ASP A 170 4.68 -22.63 13.46
C ASP A 170 4.11 -21.19 13.50
N GLY A 171 4.41 -20.35 12.52
CA GLY A 171 3.96 -18.96 12.40
C GLY A 171 4.81 -17.96 13.19
N LEU A 172 5.82 -18.39 13.94
CA LEU A 172 6.75 -17.46 14.60
C LEU A 172 7.64 -16.76 13.58
N PRO A 173 7.97 -15.48 13.78
CA PRO A 173 8.88 -14.80 12.86
C PRO A 173 10.28 -15.44 12.93
N ARG A 174 10.92 -15.55 11.77
CA ARG A 174 12.37 -15.81 11.70
C ARG A 174 13.10 -14.57 12.20
N SER A 175 14.31 -14.75 12.71
CA SER A 175 15.15 -13.60 13.07
C SER A 175 15.54 -12.79 11.83
N ALA A 176 15.82 -11.49 12.00
CA ALA A 176 16.30 -10.65 10.92
C ALA A 176 17.57 -11.24 10.28
N ALA A 177 18.50 -11.77 11.10
CA ALA A 177 19.73 -12.39 10.62
C ALA A 177 19.48 -13.63 9.73
N GLU A 178 18.50 -14.50 10.08
CA GLU A 178 18.13 -15.66 9.24
C GLU A 178 17.49 -15.24 7.91
N ILE A 179 16.70 -14.17 7.93
CA ILE A 179 16.05 -13.61 6.74
C ILE A 179 17.11 -12.97 5.84
N ASP A 180 17.96 -12.11 6.39
CA ASP A 180 19.02 -11.40 5.68
C ASP A 180 20.02 -12.38 5.06
N ALA A 181 20.43 -13.42 5.80
CA ALA A 181 21.31 -14.46 5.27
C ALA A 181 20.69 -15.18 4.04
N HIS A 182 19.38 -15.47 4.08
CA HIS A 182 18.70 -16.13 2.94
C HIS A 182 18.57 -15.19 1.74
N PHE A 183 18.25 -13.91 1.94
CA PHE A 183 18.26 -12.91 0.86
C PHE A 183 19.65 -12.77 0.24
N THR A 184 20.70 -12.69 1.09
CA THR A 184 22.09 -12.57 0.66
C THR A 184 22.52 -13.77 -0.16
N GLU A 185 22.24 -14.99 0.30
CA GLU A 185 22.56 -16.23 -0.40
C GLU A 185 21.94 -16.25 -1.81
N LEU A 186 20.64 -16.00 -1.93
CA LEU A 186 19.94 -16.01 -3.22
C LEU A 186 20.45 -14.92 -4.16
N ALA A 187 20.72 -13.73 -3.64
CA ALA A 187 21.23 -12.61 -4.45
C ALA A 187 22.64 -12.90 -4.98
N LEU A 188 23.55 -13.44 -4.15
CA LEU A 188 24.91 -13.81 -4.56
C LEU A 188 24.92 -15.00 -5.53
N GLN A 189 24.06 -15.99 -5.34
CA GLN A 189 23.88 -17.10 -6.29
C GLN A 189 23.40 -16.61 -7.66
N ALA A 190 22.44 -15.67 -7.69
CA ALA A 190 21.96 -15.07 -8.93
C ALA A 190 23.05 -14.28 -9.64
N HIS A 191 23.81 -13.48 -8.88
CA HIS A 191 24.94 -12.73 -9.40
C HIS A 191 26.02 -13.65 -10.00
N ALA A 192 26.40 -14.70 -9.31
CA ALA A 192 27.36 -15.72 -9.79
C ALA A 192 26.86 -16.42 -11.07
N ALA A 193 25.53 -16.58 -11.22
CA ALA A 193 24.90 -17.11 -12.43
C ALA A 193 24.73 -16.05 -13.54
N GLY A 194 25.33 -14.87 -13.42
CA GLY A 194 25.27 -13.80 -14.42
C GLY A 194 23.92 -13.10 -14.54
N ARG A 195 23.07 -13.16 -13.51
CA ARG A 195 21.76 -12.51 -13.49
C ARG A 195 21.81 -11.10 -12.91
N HIS A 196 20.94 -10.24 -13.40
CA HIS A 196 20.63 -8.97 -12.75
C HIS A 196 19.56 -9.19 -11.65
N VAL A 197 19.68 -8.55 -10.50
CA VAL A 197 18.77 -8.74 -9.38
C VAL A 197 17.88 -7.51 -9.19
N LEU A 198 16.57 -7.71 -9.16
CA LEU A 198 15.63 -6.73 -8.61
C LEU A 198 15.27 -7.19 -7.19
N LEU A 199 15.78 -6.51 -6.18
CA LEU A 199 15.43 -6.73 -4.79
C LEU A 199 14.17 -5.93 -4.44
N ILE A 200 13.10 -6.60 -4.05
CA ILE A 200 11.90 -5.96 -3.50
C ILE A 200 11.99 -5.97 -1.98
N GLN A 201 12.37 -4.82 -1.43
CA GLN A 201 12.44 -4.54 -0.01
C GLN A 201 11.02 -4.28 0.53
N ALA A 202 10.45 -5.17 1.32
CA ALA A 202 9.17 -4.91 1.98
C ALA A 202 9.36 -3.88 3.11
N ASP A 203 8.76 -2.70 2.97
CA ASP A 203 8.61 -1.73 4.05
C ASP A 203 7.17 -1.76 4.55
N ILE A 204 6.97 -2.46 5.66
CA ILE A 204 5.68 -2.84 6.24
C ILE A 204 4.91 -3.87 5.38
N SER A 205 5.16 -5.12 5.68
CA SER A 205 4.47 -6.27 5.10
C SER A 205 2.99 -6.36 5.54
N LYS A 206 2.27 -7.38 5.10
CA LYS A 206 0.87 -7.63 5.51
C LYS A 206 0.67 -7.69 7.02
N THR A 207 1.63 -8.27 7.76
CA THR A 207 1.54 -8.37 9.22
C THR A 207 2.31 -7.27 9.95
N GLY A 208 3.05 -6.42 9.23
CA GLY A 208 3.76 -5.29 9.81
C GLY A 208 5.27 -5.50 9.96
N MET A 209 5.91 -6.34 9.15
CA MET A 209 7.35 -6.62 9.18
C MET A 209 8.10 -5.79 8.11
N ILE A 210 9.38 -5.52 8.34
CA ILE A 210 10.34 -5.01 7.35
C ILE A 210 11.28 -6.15 6.98
N ALA A 211 11.48 -6.43 5.68
CA ALA A 211 12.38 -7.49 5.22
C ALA A 211 12.77 -7.35 3.72
N PRO A 212 14.05 -7.66 3.40
CA PRO A 212 15.17 -7.85 4.34
C PRO A 212 15.41 -6.61 5.19
N SER A 213 16.38 -6.61 6.12
CA SER A 213 16.76 -5.38 6.83
C SER A 213 17.35 -4.37 5.83
N TYR A 214 17.21 -3.08 6.13
CA TYR A 214 17.87 -2.05 5.32
C TYR A 214 19.40 -2.13 5.35
N GLY A 215 19.98 -2.71 6.41
CA GLY A 215 21.39 -3.03 6.48
C GLY A 215 21.80 -4.10 5.46
N CYS A 216 21.01 -5.16 5.33
CA CYS A 216 21.21 -6.18 4.31
C CYS A 216 21.08 -5.61 2.90
N THR A 217 20.05 -4.81 2.63
CA THR A 217 19.86 -4.15 1.32
C THR A 217 21.06 -3.27 0.95
N ALA A 218 21.58 -2.48 1.89
CA ALA A 218 22.76 -1.65 1.66
C ALA A 218 24.03 -2.49 1.41
N ALA A 219 24.22 -3.59 2.14
CA ALA A 219 25.36 -4.49 1.93
C ALA A 219 25.26 -5.18 0.55
N LEU A 220 24.08 -5.62 0.13
CA LEU A 220 23.86 -6.19 -1.19
C LEU A 220 24.13 -5.17 -2.30
N GLN A 221 23.71 -3.91 -2.12
CA GLN A 221 24.00 -2.84 -3.07
C GLN A 221 25.50 -2.62 -3.24
N GLN A 222 26.27 -2.65 -2.18
CA GLN A 222 27.73 -2.56 -2.23
C GLN A 222 28.37 -3.78 -2.91
N ALA A 223 27.84 -4.97 -2.67
CA ALA A 223 28.40 -6.21 -3.21
C ALA A 223 28.07 -6.45 -4.70
N LEU A 224 26.89 -6.05 -5.17
CA LEU A 224 26.41 -6.30 -6.53
C LEU A 224 26.47 -5.07 -7.43
N ASP A 225 26.62 -3.87 -6.84
CA ASP A 225 26.74 -2.59 -7.53
C ASP A 225 25.68 -2.41 -8.65
N SER A 226 26.11 -2.17 -9.87
CA SER A 226 25.24 -1.96 -11.04
C SER A 226 24.39 -3.18 -11.46
N GLN A 227 24.52 -4.33 -10.76
CA GLN A 227 23.73 -5.53 -11.04
C GLN A 227 22.56 -5.71 -10.06
N LEU A 228 22.30 -4.72 -9.21
CA LEU A 228 21.18 -4.69 -8.28
C LEU A 228 20.34 -3.45 -8.47
N ASP A 229 19.06 -3.63 -8.78
CA ASP A 229 18.03 -2.62 -8.59
C ASP A 229 17.26 -2.88 -7.29
N VAL A 230 16.86 -1.82 -6.60
CA VAL A 230 16.06 -1.92 -5.38
C VAL A 230 14.72 -1.22 -5.56
N LEU A 231 13.65 -1.98 -5.30
CA LEU A 231 12.29 -1.46 -5.14
C LEU A 231 11.87 -1.58 -3.68
N VAL A 232 11.65 -0.47 -3.01
CA VAL A 232 11.01 -0.47 -1.68
C VAL A 232 9.50 -0.58 -1.87
N ASP A 233 8.93 -1.73 -1.51
CA ASP A 233 7.48 -1.92 -1.44
C ASP A 233 6.95 -1.26 -0.15
N ALA A 234 6.71 0.04 -0.23
CA ALA A 234 6.06 0.84 0.79
C ALA A 234 4.56 1.06 0.46
N CYS A 235 3.91 0.09 -0.20
CA CYS A 235 2.48 0.18 -0.57
C CYS A 235 1.55 0.35 0.64
N GLN A 236 1.99 0.04 1.86
CA GLN A 236 1.25 0.41 3.06
C GLN A 236 1.21 1.92 3.30
N PHE A 237 2.14 2.69 2.76
CA PHE A 237 2.35 4.12 2.91
C PHE A 237 2.47 4.55 4.40
N ARG A 238 3.13 3.69 5.20
CA ARG A 238 3.44 3.91 6.63
C ARG A 238 4.88 4.34 6.78
N ILE A 239 5.29 5.26 5.92
CA ILE A 239 6.66 5.76 5.79
C ILE A 239 6.66 7.28 5.96
N ALA A 240 7.56 7.79 6.80
CA ALA A 240 7.76 9.22 7.00
C ALA A 240 8.52 9.85 5.82
N PRO A 241 8.37 11.16 5.56
CA PRO A 241 9.12 11.85 4.51
C PRO A 241 10.62 11.65 4.62
N ALA A 242 11.18 11.72 5.82
CA ALA A 242 12.62 11.51 6.06
C ALA A 242 13.09 10.11 5.62
N THR A 243 12.31 9.07 5.93
CA THR A 243 12.61 7.69 5.52
C THR A 243 12.50 7.53 4.00
N LEU A 244 11.44 8.08 3.39
CA LEU A 244 11.26 8.07 1.94
C LEU A 244 12.44 8.76 1.23
N ARG A 245 12.84 9.93 1.70
CA ARG A 245 14.01 10.68 1.18
C ARG A 245 15.29 9.85 1.28
N ALA A 246 15.52 9.19 2.42
CA ALA A 246 16.68 8.34 2.63
C ALA A 246 16.73 7.13 1.68
N CYS A 247 15.57 6.54 1.33
CA CYS A 247 15.49 5.51 0.30
C CYS A 247 15.85 6.07 -1.09
N LEU A 248 15.23 7.19 -1.48
CA LEU A 248 15.48 7.81 -2.78
C LEU A 248 16.94 8.30 -2.94
N ALA A 249 17.55 8.82 -1.87
CA ALA A 249 18.96 9.25 -1.87
C ALA A 249 19.93 8.08 -2.09
N ARG A 250 19.54 6.83 -1.77
CA ARG A 250 20.30 5.61 -2.05
C ARG A 250 20.05 5.03 -3.45
N GLY A 251 19.23 5.68 -4.26
CA GLY A 251 18.86 5.20 -5.59
C GLY A 251 17.73 4.17 -5.58
N TYR A 252 17.05 3.95 -4.44
CA TYR A 252 15.94 3.00 -4.35
C TYR A 252 14.65 3.59 -4.91
N SER A 253 14.01 2.89 -5.84
CA SER A 253 12.64 3.22 -6.25
C SER A 253 11.66 2.85 -5.14
N VAL A 254 10.58 3.61 -4.98
CA VAL A 254 9.60 3.40 -3.90
C VAL A 254 8.19 3.28 -4.45
N ALA A 255 7.52 2.17 -4.14
CA ALA A 255 6.12 1.92 -4.48
C ALA A 255 5.20 2.37 -3.33
N LEU A 256 4.22 3.23 -3.62
CA LEU A 256 3.26 3.76 -2.66
C LEU A 256 1.82 3.49 -3.11
N THR A 257 0.88 3.39 -2.15
CA THR A 257 -0.55 3.41 -2.46
C THR A 257 -1.31 4.37 -1.55
N GLY A 258 -2.18 5.20 -2.11
CA GLY A 258 -3.05 6.09 -1.35
C GLY A 258 -4.20 5.38 -0.63
N SER A 259 -4.41 4.10 -0.90
CA SER A 259 -5.61 3.35 -0.51
C SER A 259 -5.52 2.59 0.81
N LYS A 260 -4.37 2.62 1.48
CA LYS A 260 -4.17 1.89 2.75
C LYS A 260 -4.08 2.87 3.91
N PHE A 261 -2.89 3.08 4.48
CA PHE A 261 -2.73 3.98 5.64
C PHE A 261 -3.29 5.38 5.40
N VAL A 262 -3.05 5.95 4.23
CA VAL A 262 -3.56 7.28 3.86
C VAL A 262 -5.08 7.36 3.93
N GLY A 263 -5.80 6.30 3.56
CA GLY A 263 -7.26 6.24 3.70
C GLY A 263 -8.03 6.64 2.45
N GLY A 264 -7.36 6.79 1.31
CA GLY A 264 -8.02 7.01 0.01
C GLY A 264 -8.68 5.73 -0.54
N PRO A 265 -9.46 5.83 -1.62
CA PRO A 265 -10.08 4.69 -2.28
C PRO A 265 -9.05 3.71 -2.86
N SER A 266 -9.44 2.45 -2.96
CA SER A 266 -8.62 1.40 -3.59
C SER A 266 -8.22 1.78 -5.02
N PHE A 267 -7.06 1.30 -5.49
CA PHE A 267 -6.54 1.56 -6.83
C PHE A 267 -6.03 3.00 -7.07
N SER A 268 -5.24 3.49 -6.14
CA SER A 268 -4.46 4.74 -6.22
C SER A 268 -2.99 4.45 -5.90
N SER A 269 -2.19 4.13 -6.91
CA SER A 269 -0.79 3.71 -6.72
C SER A 269 0.18 4.61 -7.48
N ALA A 270 1.40 4.78 -6.93
CA ALA A 270 2.47 5.57 -7.54
C ALA A 270 3.84 4.91 -7.29
N LEU A 271 4.68 4.91 -8.30
CA LEU A 271 6.10 4.55 -8.24
C LEU A 271 6.93 5.81 -8.28
N ILE A 272 7.73 6.05 -7.26
CA ILE A 272 8.70 7.15 -7.22
C ILE A 272 10.06 6.58 -7.59
N ILE A 273 10.65 7.11 -8.66
CA ILE A 273 11.94 6.65 -9.18
C ILE A 273 12.94 7.79 -9.01
N PRO A 274 14.06 7.58 -8.28
CA PRO A 274 15.08 8.61 -8.12
C PRO A 274 15.64 9.07 -9.46
N ALA A 275 16.02 10.34 -9.58
CA ALA A 275 16.47 10.95 -10.84
C ALA A 275 17.60 10.17 -11.55
N GLY A 276 18.59 9.68 -10.78
CA GLY A 276 19.69 8.87 -11.31
C GLY A 276 19.21 7.54 -11.90
N THR A 277 18.39 6.80 -11.15
CA THR A 277 17.79 5.52 -11.58
C THR A 277 16.87 5.72 -12.79
N ALA A 278 16.04 6.77 -12.76
CA ALA A 278 15.17 7.13 -13.88
C ALA A 278 15.97 7.46 -15.15
N GLY A 279 17.10 8.18 -14.99
CA GLY A 279 18.03 8.48 -16.09
C GLY A 279 18.58 7.21 -16.75
N GLN A 280 18.97 6.21 -15.96
CA GLN A 280 19.42 4.92 -16.47
C GLN A 280 18.33 4.17 -17.24
N PHE A 281 17.11 4.10 -16.69
CA PHE A 281 15.99 3.44 -17.36
C PHE A 281 15.58 4.13 -18.66
N ARG A 282 15.61 5.47 -18.71
CA ARG A 282 15.26 6.24 -19.92
C ARG A 282 16.25 6.06 -21.08
N GLN A 283 17.49 5.64 -20.80
CA GLN A 283 18.49 5.36 -21.86
C GLN A 283 18.26 4.01 -22.57
N ARG A 284 17.35 3.20 -22.08
CA ARG A 284 17.03 1.87 -22.64
C ARG A 284 15.68 1.88 -23.39
N PRO A 285 15.48 0.94 -24.32
CA PRO A 285 14.20 0.81 -25.01
C PRO A 285 13.06 0.61 -24.01
N PHE A 286 11.97 1.35 -24.19
CA PHE A 286 10.80 1.22 -23.31
C PHE A 286 10.10 -0.14 -23.51
N PRO A 287 9.76 -0.86 -22.42
CA PRO A 287 9.14 -2.19 -22.51
C PRO A 287 7.73 -2.15 -23.10
N ARG A 288 7.54 -2.64 -24.33
CA ARG A 288 6.23 -2.61 -25.04
C ARG A 288 5.11 -3.31 -24.28
N LYS A 289 5.41 -4.29 -23.44
CA LYS A 289 4.41 -5.01 -22.65
C LYS A 289 3.70 -4.14 -21.60
N LEU A 290 4.30 -3.00 -21.23
CA LEU A 290 3.66 -2.02 -20.34
C LEU A 290 2.44 -1.34 -20.98
N ALA A 291 2.29 -1.36 -22.31
CA ALA A 291 1.11 -0.82 -22.99
C ALA A 291 -0.21 -1.46 -22.56
N ASN A 292 -0.17 -2.67 -22.01
CA ASN A 292 -1.37 -3.34 -21.51
C ASN A 292 -1.86 -2.84 -20.14
N PHE A 293 -1.06 -2.02 -19.43
CA PHE A 293 -1.35 -1.64 -18.02
C PHE A 293 -1.15 -0.16 -17.75
N SER A 294 -0.65 0.61 -18.71
CA SER A 294 -0.24 2.00 -18.51
C SER A 294 -0.54 2.85 -19.72
N ALA A 295 -1.02 4.06 -19.50
CA ALA A 295 -1.20 5.09 -20.52
C ALA A 295 0.03 6.01 -20.58
N ALA A 296 0.19 6.73 -21.70
CA ALA A 296 1.31 7.65 -21.88
C ALA A 296 1.38 8.72 -20.77
N ALA A 297 0.25 9.28 -20.37
CA ALA A 297 0.18 10.32 -19.34
C ALA A 297 0.45 9.81 -17.91
N ASP A 298 0.39 8.49 -17.66
CA ASP A 298 0.78 7.93 -16.36
C ASP A 298 2.27 8.17 -16.05
N TRP A 299 3.08 8.48 -17.07
CA TRP A 299 4.51 8.73 -17.01
C TRP A 299 4.83 10.22 -17.11
N PRO A 300 5.95 10.69 -16.54
CA PRO A 300 6.44 12.05 -16.79
C PRO A 300 6.81 12.27 -18.27
N ASP A 301 6.72 13.52 -18.72
CA ASP A 301 6.93 13.88 -20.12
C ASP A 301 8.35 13.57 -20.67
N CYS A 302 9.33 13.47 -19.78
CA CYS A 302 10.72 13.17 -20.14
C CYS A 302 10.96 11.69 -20.51
N TRP A 303 9.96 10.81 -20.40
CA TRP A 303 10.11 9.40 -20.76
C TRP A 303 9.76 9.14 -22.23
N PRO A 304 10.48 8.21 -22.92
CA PRO A 304 10.21 7.86 -24.31
C PRO A 304 8.96 7.00 -24.51
N VAL A 305 8.04 7.05 -23.58
CA VAL A 305 6.84 6.20 -23.51
C VAL A 305 5.76 6.60 -24.51
N ARG A 306 5.75 7.87 -24.92
CA ARG A 306 4.73 8.43 -25.82
C ARG A 306 4.75 7.83 -27.22
N GLU A 307 5.85 7.21 -27.59
CA GLU A 307 6.01 6.50 -28.88
C GLU A 307 5.46 5.07 -28.82
N VAL A 308 5.27 4.52 -27.61
CA VAL A 308 4.91 3.11 -27.37
C VAL A 308 3.53 2.97 -26.74
N LEU A 309 3.13 3.89 -25.86
CA LEU A 309 1.89 3.84 -25.10
C LEU A 309 0.80 4.70 -25.75
N GLU A 310 -0.45 4.21 -25.66
CA GLU A 310 -1.61 4.95 -26.13
C GLU A 310 -1.90 6.19 -25.27
N ARG A 311 -2.43 7.21 -25.90
CA ARG A 311 -3.03 8.36 -25.23
C ARG A 311 -4.43 8.00 -24.80
N SER A 312 -4.54 7.41 -23.62
CA SER A 312 -5.81 7.09 -22.97
C SER A 312 -5.90 7.81 -21.63
N TRP A 313 -7.08 7.83 -21.06
CA TRP A 313 -7.34 8.50 -19.79
C TRP A 313 -8.08 7.58 -18.81
N ASN A 314 -7.83 7.81 -17.53
CA ASN A 314 -8.45 7.10 -16.41
C ASN A 314 -8.92 8.10 -15.36
N PHE A 315 -10.09 8.71 -15.56
CA PHE A 315 -10.62 9.70 -14.63
C PHE A 315 -10.93 9.09 -13.25
N GLY A 316 -11.23 7.79 -13.19
CA GLY A 316 -11.36 7.10 -11.92
C GLY A 316 -10.06 7.13 -11.11
N LEU A 317 -8.90 6.97 -11.75
CA LEU A 317 -7.59 7.09 -11.11
C LEU A 317 -7.36 8.51 -10.55
N LEU A 318 -7.72 9.55 -11.33
CA LEU A 318 -7.62 10.94 -10.87
C LEU A 318 -8.45 11.17 -9.60
N LEU A 319 -9.72 10.74 -9.60
CA LEU A 319 -10.60 10.93 -8.46
C LEU A 319 -10.09 10.19 -7.22
N ARG A 320 -9.59 8.98 -7.39
CA ARG A 320 -9.02 8.19 -6.29
C ARG A 320 -7.76 8.83 -5.72
N TRP A 321 -6.88 9.36 -6.58
CA TRP A 321 -5.69 10.07 -6.12
C TRP A 321 -6.03 11.42 -5.47
N ASP A 322 -6.97 12.20 -6.01
CA ASP A 322 -7.38 13.48 -5.40
C ASP A 322 -7.97 13.26 -3.99
N ALA A 323 -8.79 12.21 -3.84
CA ALA A 323 -9.28 11.77 -2.53
C ALA A 323 -8.14 11.39 -1.58
N ALA A 324 -7.16 10.60 -2.04
CA ALA A 324 -6.00 10.20 -1.24
C ALA A 324 -5.11 11.40 -0.87
N LEU A 325 -4.86 12.31 -1.80
CA LEU A 325 -4.09 13.55 -1.55
C LEU A 325 -4.80 14.45 -0.53
N SER A 326 -6.14 14.49 -0.52
CA SER A 326 -6.91 15.22 0.48
C SER A 326 -6.67 14.68 1.90
N GLU A 327 -6.68 13.35 2.06
CA GLU A 327 -6.37 12.70 3.35
C GLU A 327 -4.89 12.88 3.74
N LEU A 328 -3.98 12.72 2.79
CA LEU A 328 -2.55 12.89 3.03
C LEU A 328 -2.22 14.34 3.46
N ARG A 329 -2.85 15.34 2.83
CA ARG A 329 -2.69 16.75 3.20
C ARG A 329 -3.11 16.99 4.65
N ALA A 330 -4.25 16.45 5.06
CA ALA A 330 -4.72 16.53 6.44
C ALA A 330 -3.73 15.87 7.42
N PHE A 331 -3.18 14.71 7.06
CA PHE A 331 -2.19 14.03 7.89
C PHE A 331 -0.87 14.82 7.99
N ARG A 332 -0.39 15.38 6.88
CA ARG A 332 0.86 16.16 6.83
C ARG A 332 0.76 17.55 7.50
N SER A 333 -0.44 18.01 7.84
CA SER A 333 -0.60 19.22 8.64
C SER A 333 -0.39 19.01 10.14
N LEU A 334 -0.22 17.76 10.60
CA LEU A 334 0.03 17.44 12.01
C LEU A 334 1.53 17.51 12.32
N HIS A 335 1.85 17.86 13.58
CA HIS A 335 3.23 17.80 14.05
C HIS A 335 3.66 16.34 14.35
N ASP A 336 4.81 15.92 13.83
CA ASP A 336 5.34 14.56 13.99
C ASP A 336 5.46 14.11 15.45
N VAL A 337 5.73 15.04 16.37
CA VAL A 337 5.81 14.77 17.82
C VAL A 337 4.45 14.30 18.36
N ASP A 338 3.37 14.95 17.96
CA ASP A 338 2.02 14.62 18.41
C ASP A 338 1.53 13.33 17.77
N VAL A 339 1.83 13.14 16.47
CA VAL A 339 1.60 11.87 15.77
C VAL A 339 2.31 10.73 16.50
N THR A 340 3.60 10.87 16.79
CA THR A 340 4.40 9.84 17.47
C THR A 340 3.84 9.52 18.85
N ARG A 341 3.50 10.53 19.64
CA ARG A 341 2.91 10.37 20.98
C ARG A 341 1.60 9.60 20.93
N PHE A 342 0.71 9.96 20.02
CA PHE A 342 -0.55 9.26 19.85
C PHE A 342 -0.34 7.80 19.41
N LEU A 343 0.49 7.56 18.38
CA LEU A 343 0.77 6.21 17.88
C LEU A 343 1.33 5.30 18.98
N GLN A 344 2.27 5.79 19.79
CA GLN A 344 2.83 5.04 20.92
C GLN A 344 1.77 4.70 21.97
N THR A 345 0.87 5.65 22.27
CA THR A 345 -0.21 5.43 23.24
C THR A 345 -1.21 4.42 22.71
N PHE A 346 -1.59 4.54 21.44
CA PHE A 346 -2.47 3.60 20.77
C PHE A 346 -1.86 2.19 20.73
N ALA A 347 -0.60 2.08 20.31
CA ALA A 347 0.10 0.79 20.22
C ALA A 347 0.15 0.08 21.58
N ARG A 348 0.47 0.80 22.66
CA ARG A 348 0.46 0.24 24.04
C ARG A 348 -0.93 -0.25 24.44
N ALA A 349 -1.99 0.50 24.13
CA ALA A 349 -3.36 0.09 24.46
C ALA A 349 -3.77 -1.18 23.70
N MET A 350 -3.46 -1.28 22.40
CA MET A 350 -3.76 -2.47 21.59
C MET A 350 -2.97 -3.68 22.07
N GLN A 351 -1.68 -3.54 22.32
CA GLN A 351 -0.84 -4.62 22.85
C GLN A 351 -1.34 -5.13 24.21
N ALA A 352 -1.67 -4.22 25.11
CA ALA A 352 -2.22 -4.58 26.43
C ALA A 352 -3.54 -5.38 26.31
N ARG A 353 -4.48 -4.94 25.44
CA ARG A 353 -5.74 -5.64 25.21
C ARG A 353 -5.53 -7.02 24.60
N LEU A 354 -4.72 -7.12 23.55
CA LEU A 354 -4.50 -8.36 22.82
C LEU A 354 -3.73 -9.40 23.66
N SER A 355 -2.81 -8.96 24.52
CA SER A 355 -2.03 -9.85 25.39
C SER A 355 -2.77 -10.21 26.69
N GLY A 356 -3.63 -9.32 27.18
CA GLY A 356 -4.31 -9.48 28.49
C GLY A 356 -5.65 -10.20 28.42
N ASN A 357 -6.17 -10.55 27.24
CA ASN A 357 -7.49 -11.15 27.09
C ASN A 357 -7.39 -12.51 26.37
N PRO A 358 -7.91 -13.62 26.97
CA PRO A 358 -7.83 -14.96 26.40
C PRO A 358 -8.60 -15.17 25.09
N ALA A 359 -9.46 -14.24 24.67
CA ALA A 359 -10.14 -14.28 23.38
C ALA A 359 -9.17 -14.06 22.19
N TYR A 360 -7.94 -13.59 22.47
CA TYR A 360 -6.93 -13.30 21.44
C TYR A 360 -5.63 -14.06 21.67
N SER A 361 -4.86 -14.20 20.58
CA SER A 361 -3.43 -14.45 20.62
C SER A 361 -2.74 -13.46 19.67
N VAL A 362 -1.77 -12.74 20.22
CA VAL A 362 -0.95 -11.80 19.42
C VAL A 362 -0.15 -12.58 18.39
N VAL A 363 -0.19 -12.16 17.13
CA VAL A 363 0.77 -12.65 16.14
C VAL A 363 2.04 -11.84 16.30
N ALA A 364 3.11 -12.50 16.67
CA ALA A 364 4.39 -11.85 16.93
C ALA A 364 4.91 -11.11 15.68
N VAL A 365 5.29 -9.85 15.87
CA VAL A 365 5.86 -8.98 14.84
C VAL A 365 7.09 -8.32 15.44
N PRO A 366 8.29 -8.43 14.82
CA PRO A 366 9.48 -7.72 15.25
C PRO A 366 9.28 -6.20 15.25
N GLY A 367 10.06 -5.49 16.06
CA GLY A 367 10.11 -4.02 16.01
C GLY A 367 10.53 -3.53 14.62
N LEU A 368 10.00 -2.37 14.22
CA LEU A 368 10.36 -1.74 12.95
C LEU A 368 11.75 -1.11 13.08
N ASP A 369 12.71 -1.57 12.27
CA ASP A 369 14.07 -1.06 12.27
C ASP A 369 14.42 -0.40 10.93
N ARG A 370 14.63 0.91 10.97
CA ARG A 370 15.11 1.73 9.85
C ARG A 370 16.41 2.47 10.19
N SER A 371 17.11 2.03 11.23
CA SER A 371 18.35 2.67 11.72
C SER A 371 19.46 2.71 10.67
N ALA A 372 19.52 1.74 9.77
CA ALA A 372 20.45 1.75 8.63
C ALA A 372 20.14 2.84 7.58
N LEU A 373 18.94 3.42 7.60
CA LEU A 373 18.56 4.55 6.74
C LEU A 373 18.76 5.90 7.42
N LEU A 374 18.38 6.01 8.68
CA LEU A 374 18.25 7.26 9.42
C LEU A 374 18.80 7.14 10.83
N GLU A 375 19.55 8.16 11.28
CA GLU A 375 20.03 8.26 12.66
C GLU A 375 18.91 8.56 13.67
N LYS A 376 17.90 9.33 13.25
CA LYS A 376 16.78 9.74 14.10
C LYS A 376 15.50 9.05 13.66
N PRO A 377 14.85 8.29 14.57
CA PRO A 377 13.60 7.63 14.26
C PRO A 377 12.45 8.63 14.08
N GLY A 378 11.61 8.40 13.06
CA GLY A 378 10.36 9.12 12.84
C GLY A 378 9.16 8.40 13.48
N TRP A 379 7.96 8.96 13.29
CA TRP A 379 6.70 8.35 13.71
C TRP A 379 6.49 6.96 13.09
N ASP A 380 7.07 6.69 11.94
CA ASP A 380 6.95 5.46 11.17
C ASP A 380 7.72 4.26 11.78
N GLN A 381 8.41 4.46 12.89
CA GLN A 381 8.96 3.37 13.70
C GLN A 381 7.94 2.78 14.68
N VAL A 382 6.77 3.38 14.80
CA VAL A 382 5.71 2.87 15.67
C VAL A 382 4.79 1.94 14.89
N GLN A 383 4.56 0.74 15.45
CA GLN A 383 3.65 -0.25 14.83
C GLN A 383 2.21 0.28 14.77
N THR A 384 1.59 0.13 13.60
CA THR A 384 0.22 0.58 13.32
C THR A 384 -0.67 -0.50 12.71
N ILE A 385 -0.14 -1.73 12.58
CA ILE A 385 -0.85 -2.95 12.19
C ILE A 385 -0.71 -3.92 13.35
N PHE A 386 -1.82 -4.38 13.89
CA PHE A 386 -1.88 -5.30 15.04
C PHE A 386 -2.56 -6.60 14.60
N PRO A 387 -1.79 -7.59 14.13
CA PRO A 387 -2.33 -8.88 13.73
C PRO A 387 -2.59 -9.75 14.97
N PHE A 388 -3.74 -10.45 14.97
CA PHE A 388 -4.13 -11.33 16.06
C PHE A 388 -4.98 -12.50 15.59
N GLN A 389 -4.89 -13.63 16.30
CA GLN A 389 -5.80 -14.75 16.17
C GLN A 389 -6.98 -14.60 17.12
N LEU A 390 -8.13 -15.11 16.72
CA LEU A 390 -9.32 -15.20 17.58
C LEU A 390 -9.47 -16.61 18.14
N TYR A 391 -9.96 -16.68 19.38
CA TYR A 391 -10.37 -17.90 20.05
C TYR A 391 -11.84 -17.81 20.42
N ARG A 392 -12.52 -18.94 20.34
CA ARG A 392 -13.85 -19.13 20.96
C ARG A 392 -13.72 -19.92 22.24
N ALA A 393 -14.61 -19.63 23.20
CA ALA A 393 -14.76 -20.44 24.41
C ALA A 393 -15.44 -21.77 24.06
N THR A 394 -14.96 -22.85 24.67
CA THR A 394 -15.58 -24.20 24.59
C THR A 394 -15.62 -24.81 25.97
N ASP A 395 -16.42 -25.87 26.16
CA ASP A 395 -16.53 -26.59 27.44
C ASP A 395 -15.18 -27.15 27.93
N SER A 396 -14.28 -27.45 27.00
CA SER A 396 -12.93 -27.98 27.27
C SER A 396 -11.83 -26.89 27.34
N GLY A 397 -12.18 -25.61 27.28
CA GLY A 397 -11.25 -24.50 27.30
C GLY A 397 -11.45 -23.50 26.15
N ARG A 398 -10.42 -23.22 25.35
CA ARG A 398 -10.53 -22.31 24.22
C ARG A 398 -10.00 -22.98 22.93
N GLN A 399 -10.65 -22.69 21.81
CA GLN A 399 -10.27 -23.17 20.49
C GLN A 399 -9.95 -22.01 19.56
N VAL A 400 -8.82 -22.08 18.83
CA VAL A 400 -8.48 -21.09 17.80
C VAL A 400 -9.46 -21.23 16.62
N LEU A 401 -9.90 -20.11 16.06
CA LEU A 401 -10.70 -20.08 14.84
C LEU A 401 -9.84 -20.49 13.64
N ASN A 402 -10.38 -21.34 12.78
CA ASN A 402 -9.78 -21.66 11.49
C ASN A 402 -9.98 -20.51 10.47
N ALA A 403 -9.47 -20.69 9.25
CA ALA A 403 -9.51 -19.64 8.20
C ALA A 403 -10.95 -19.27 7.80
N GLU A 404 -11.84 -20.26 7.67
CA GLU A 404 -13.24 -20.05 7.29
C GLU A 404 -14.00 -19.31 8.39
N GLN A 405 -13.86 -19.73 9.62
CA GLN A 405 -14.46 -19.08 10.79
C GLN A 405 -13.95 -17.65 10.97
N THR A 406 -12.63 -17.42 10.81
CA THR A 406 -12.05 -16.07 10.87
C THR A 406 -12.60 -15.18 9.75
N LEU A 407 -12.76 -15.73 8.55
CA LEU A 407 -13.35 -15.02 7.41
C LEU A 407 -14.84 -14.71 7.65
N GLN A 408 -15.58 -15.61 8.33
CA GLN A 408 -16.96 -15.37 8.70
C GLN A 408 -17.06 -14.21 9.67
N VAL A 409 -16.27 -14.20 10.76
CA VAL A 409 -16.21 -13.06 11.70
C VAL A 409 -15.92 -11.75 10.95
N TYR A 410 -14.95 -11.75 10.05
CA TYR A 410 -14.62 -10.57 9.23
C TYR A 410 -15.81 -10.06 8.41
N ARG A 411 -16.59 -10.97 7.82
CA ARG A 411 -17.78 -10.62 7.00
C ARG A 411 -18.94 -10.11 7.82
N ASP A 412 -19.06 -10.55 9.07
CA ASP A 412 -20.18 -10.19 9.96
C ASP A 412 -19.95 -8.86 10.68
N LEU A 413 -18.69 -8.42 10.84
CA LEU A 413 -18.35 -7.15 11.50
C LEU A 413 -19.12 -5.94 10.96
N PRO A 414 -19.25 -5.71 9.63
CA PRO A 414 -19.97 -4.54 9.10
C PRO A 414 -21.48 -4.56 9.35
N THR A 415 -22.06 -5.73 9.60
CA THR A 415 -23.52 -5.90 9.83
C THR A 415 -23.88 -6.19 11.28
N ALA A 416 -22.88 -6.24 12.16
CA ALA A 416 -23.06 -6.46 13.58
C ALA A 416 -23.65 -5.23 14.29
N ALA A 417 -24.07 -5.40 15.55
CA ALA A 417 -24.61 -4.31 16.38
C ALA A 417 -23.67 -3.09 16.46
N LEU A 418 -22.35 -3.34 16.50
CA LEU A 418 -21.34 -2.30 16.27
C LEU A 418 -20.91 -2.36 14.80
N HIS A 419 -21.27 -1.35 14.04
CA HIS A 419 -20.91 -1.22 12.62
C HIS A 419 -19.42 -0.91 12.47
N CYS A 420 -18.60 -1.92 12.19
CA CYS A 420 -17.15 -1.79 12.18
C CYS A 420 -16.48 -2.69 11.14
N GLN A 421 -15.23 -2.36 10.77
CA GLN A 421 -14.42 -3.14 9.84
C GLN A 421 -12.99 -3.28 10.34
N LEU A 422 -12.40 -4.47 10.15
CA LEU A 422 -10.99 -4.78 10.37
C LEU A 422 -10.27 -5.06 9.04
N GLY A 423 -8.95 -5.15 9.06
CA GLY A 423 -8.18 -5.63 7.91
C GLY A 423 -8.54 -7.08 7.59
N GLN A 424 -8.64 -7.41 6.29
CA GLN A 424 -8.94 -8.78 5.84
C GLN A 424 -8.06 -9.80 6.54
N PRO A 425 -8.58 -11.02 6.80
CA PRO A 425 -7.78 -12.12 7.32
C PRO A 425 -6.57 -12.38 6.42
N VAL A 426 -5.46 -12.70 7.05
CA VAL A 426 -4.22 -13.10 6.36
C VAL A 426 -3.79 -14.47 6.86
N ASN A 427 -3.45 -15.36 5.94
CA ASN A 427 -2.75 -16.58 6.29
C ASN A 427 -1.27 -16.23 6.45
N TYR A 428 -0.72 -16.42 7.63
CA TYR A 428 0.67 -16.12 7.93
C TYR A 428 1.51 -17.38 8.16
N SER A 429 0.88 -18.56 8.13
CA SER A 429 1.48 -19.88 7.93
C SER A 429 0.44 -20.81 7.28
N ALA A 430 0.80 -22.05 6.99
CA ALA A 430 -0.07 -23.01 6.30
C ALA A 430 -1.41 -23.24 7.01
N GLU A 431 -1.40 -23.23 8.36
CA GLU A 431 -2.58 -23.55 9.19
C GLU A 431 -3.03 -22.36 10.05
N ARG A 432 -2.37 -21.20 9.96
CA ARG A 432 -2.63 -20.08 10.84
C ARG A 432 -3.07 -18.86 10.08
N ASN A 433 -4.12 -18.25 10.56
CA ASN A 433 -4.69 -17.02 10.01
C ASN A 433 -4.88 -15.98 11.12
N ALA A 434 -4.92 -14.71 10.74
CA ALA A 434 -5.07 -13.61 11.67
C ALA A 434 -5.96 -12.52 11.08
N LEU A 435 -6.77 -11.89 11.91
CA LEU A 435 -7.33 -10.57 11.66
C LEU A 435 -6.29 -9.49 11.97
N ARG A 436 -6.52 -8.29 11.49
CA ARG A 436 -5.63 -7.15 11.70
C ARG A 436 -6.43 -5.93 12.09
N LEU A 437 -6.17 -5.38 13.27
CA LEU A 437 -6.61 -4.04 13.60
C LEU A 437 -5.55 -3.07 13.10
N CYS A 438 -5.95 -2.10 12.26
CA CYS A 438 -5.02 -1.23 11.56
C CYS A 438 -5.40 0.23 11.72
N LEU A 439 -4.48 1.04 12.23
CA LEU A 439 -4.66 2.48 12.33
C LEU A 439 -4.42 3.14 10.96
N SER A 440 -5.27 4.09 10.57
CA SER A 440 -5.11 4.90 9.36
C SER A 440 -4.68 6.33 9.68
N ALA A 441 -4.13 7.04 8.68
CA ALA A 441 -3.80 8.46 8.78
C ALA A 441 -5.02 9.30 9.20
N ARG A 442 -6.22 8.99 8.66
CA ARG A 442 -7.48 9.64 9.04
C ARG A 442 -7.79 9.51 10.52
N LEU A 443 -7.63 8.32 11.10
CA LEU A 443 -7.84 8.11 12.54
C LEU A 443 -6.81 8.86 13.37
N VAL A 444 -5.57 8.97 12.88
CA VAL A 444 -4.54 9.81 13.53
C VAL A 444 -4.93 11.27 13.49
N VAL A 445 -5.39 11.79 12.33
CA VAL A 445 -5.89 13.16 12.21
C VAL A 445 -7.03 13.42 13.19
N GLN A 446 -8.02 12.52 13.26
CA GLN A 446 -9.12 12.66 14.22
C GLN A 446 -8.65 12.65 15.68
N ALA A 447 -7.64 11.86 16.01
CA ALA A 447 -7.15 11.74 17.37
C ALA A 447 -6.29 12.93 17.82
N VAL A 448 -5.49 13.49 16.90
CA VAL A 448 -4.48 14.50 17.19
C VAL A 448 -5.02 15.93 16.98
N ALA A 449 -5.96 16.11 16.05
CA ALA A 449 -6.65 17.38 15.88
C ALA A 449 -7.32 17.83 17.21
N ASN A 450 -7.60 19.13 17.34
CA ASN A 450 -8.21 19.69 18.54
C ASN A 450 -7.43 19.41 19.85
N ASP A 451 -6.12 19.56 19.81
CA ASP A 451 -5.20 19.35 20.95
C ASP A 451 -5.29 17.93 21.56
N GLY A 452 -5.59 16.91 20.73
CA GLY A 452 -5.62 15.51 21.15
C GLY A 452 -6.82 15.11 22.03
N LYS A 453 -7.86 15.96 22.11
CA LYS A 453 -9.08 15.68 22.92
C LYS A 453 -9.80 14.41 22.52
N ASP A 454 -9.69 14.01 21.25
CA ASP A 454 -10.31 12.83 20.69
C ASP A 454 -9.45 11.54 20.77
N ALA A 455 -8.22 11.62 21.24
CA ALA A 455 -7.30 10.49 21.29
C ALA A 455 -7.88 9.29 22.09
N ASN A 456 -8.41 9.56 23.27
CA ASN A 456 -9.02 8.52 24.11
C ASN A 456 -10.27 7.91 23.45
N ARG A 457 -11.07 8.71 22.75
CA ARG A 457 -12.24 8.22 22.01
C ARG A 457 -11.83 7.22 20.92
N ILE A 458 -10.81 7.55 20.11
CA ILE A 458 -10.30 6.66 19.05
C ILE A 458 -9.75 5.36 19.64
N ILE A 459 -9.00 5.41 20.76
CA ILE A 459 -8.49 4.22 21.45
C ILE A 459 -9.66 3.37 21.97
N THR A 460 -10.65 3.97 22.63
CA THR A 460 -11.83 3.25 23.16
C THR A 460 -12.62 2.59 22.04
N GLN A 461 -12.82 3.27 20.91
CA GLN A 461 -13.48 2.69 19.74
C GLN A 461 -12.72 1.46 19.20
N ALA A 462 -11.39 1.53 19.09
CA ALA A 462 -10.57 0.40 18.66
C ALA A 462 -10.71 -0.80 19.61
N LEU A 463 -10.71 -0.56 20.92
CA LEU A 463 -10.93 -1.62 21.94
C LEU A 463 -12.33 -2.25 21.82
N THR A 464 -13.35 -1.42 21.57
CA THR A 464 -14.72 -1.92 21.37
C THR A 464 -14.86 -2.74 20.09
N VAL A 465 -14.13 -2.38 19.02
CA VAL A 465 -14.08 -3.19 17.78
C VAL A 465 -13.43 -4.56 18.03
N LEU A 466 -12.35 -4.62 18.83
CA LEU A 466 -11.78 -5.91 19.26
C LEU A 466 -12.80 -6.74 20.04
N ASP A 467 -13.49 -6.13 21.00
CA ASP A 467 -14.51 -6.84 21.81
C ASP A 467 -15.67 -7.35 20.95
N GLN A 468 -16.06 -6.63 19.91
CA GLN A 468 -17.05 -7.09 18.95
C GLN A 468 -16.56 -8.29 18.14
N ALA A 469 -15.30 -8.29 17.69
CA ALA A 469 -14.72 -9.43 16.99
C ALA A 469 -14.67 -10.68 17.89
N ALA A 470 -14.33 -10.53 19.18
CA ALA A 470 -14.34 -11.61 20.15
C ALA A 470 -15.75 -12.17 20.42
N ARG A 471 -16.77 -11.31 20.48
CA ARG A 471 -18.17 -11.75 20.60
C ARG A 471 -18.59 -12.57 19.40
N LEU A 472 -18.32 -12.11 18.18
CA LEU A 472 -18.63 -12.84 16.96
C LEU A 472 -17.91 -14.19 16.90
N ALA A 473 -16.67 -14.26 17.37
CA ALA A 473 -15.91 -15.51 17.43
C ALA A 473 -16.59 -16.60 18.29
N ASN A 474 -17.33 -16.22 19.33
CA ASN A 474 -18.11 -17.17 20.16
C ASN A 474 -19.45 -17.58 19.53
N LEU A 475 -19.89 -16.92 18.46
CA LEU A 475 -21.11 -17.25 17.72
C LEU A 475 -20.82 -18.11 16.47
N THR A 476 -19.54 -18.20 16.08
CA THR A 476 -19.04 -18.96 14.93
C THR A 476 -18.55 -20.34 15.34
#